data_60afb858bff49326e2815971bdfd4f2b
#
_entry.id   60afb858bff49326e2815971bdfd4f2b
#
_cell.length_a   1.000
_cell.length_b   1.000
_cell.length_c   1.000
_cell.angle_alpha   90.00
_cell.angle_beta   90.00
_cell.angle_gamma   90.00
#
_symmetry.space_group_name_H-M   'P 1'
#
loop_
_entity.id
_entity.type
_entity.pdbx_description
1 polymer ?
#
loop_
_entity_poly.entity_id
_entity_poly.type
_entity_poly.pdbx_seq_one_letter_code
_entity_poly.pdbx_strand_id
1 'polypeptide(L)'
;MGSVVYPACEIVKPGTIKHIAGNRFSLGEPEGSESDRLKFISDILKRAGFRAPIQKNIRDEIWLKLIGNLSFNPISALTGATLEQICNDQGTEAIVRAMMTEAKIIAEELGAKINMSIEKRIDGARKVGAHKTSMLQDIEAVSY
;
A
#
# COMPACT_ATOMS: atom_id res chain seq x y z
N MET A 1 3.08 -16.10 -9.53
CA MET A 1 3.68 -14.76 -9.51
C MET A 1 2.81 -13.84 -8.66
N GLY A 2 3.41 -13.03 -7.80
CA GLY A 2 2.76 -11.97 -7.06
C GLY A 2 3.09 -10.60 -7.64
N SER A 3 2.19 -9.63 -7.45
CA SER A 3 2.42 -8.24 -7.79
C SER A 3 1.88 -7.31 -6.71
N VAL A 4 2.68 -6.33 -6.31
CA VAL A 4 2.25 -5.23 -5.44
C VAL A 4 2.20 -3.95 -6.27
N VAL A 5 0.99 -3.39 -6.39
CA VAL A 5 0.67 -2.28 -7.29
C VAL A 5 0.58 -0.98 -6.50
N TYR A 6 1.33 0.03 -6.92
CA TYR A 6 1.39 1.35 -6.26
C TYR A 6 0.73 2.50 -7.03
N PRO A 7 0.38 2.41 -8.35
CA PRO A 7 -0.39 3.45 -9.00
C PRO A 7 -1.69 3.74 -8.26
N ALA A 8 -1.95 5.02 -8.03
CA ALA A 8 -3.23 5.52 -7.57
C ALA A 8 -4.02 6.00 -8.79
N CYS A 9 -5.16 5.38 -9.02
CA CYS A 9 -6.03 5.67 -10.16
C CYS A 9 -7.48 5.81 -9.69
N GLU A 10 -8.25 6.63 -10.38
CA GLU A 10 -9.65 6.92 -10.13
C GLU A 10 -10.47 6.72 -11.40
N ILE A 11 -11.60 6.04 -11.32
CA ILE A 11 -12.58 5.98 -12.41
C ILE A 11 -13.46 7.21 -12.28
N VAL A 12 -13.21 8.23 -13.12
CA VAL A 12 -13.98 9.49 -13.09
C VAL A 12 -15.34 9.38 -13.79
N LYS A 13 -15.46 8.46 -14.74
CA LYS A 13 -16.70 8.06 -15.42
C LYS A 13 -16.45 6.75 -16.19
N PRO A 14 -17.49 6.02 -16.61
CA PRO A 14 -17.32 4.82 -17.42
C PRO A 14 -16.37 5.04 -18.62
N GLY A 15 -15.33 4.20 -18.72
CA GLY A 15 -14.31 4.27 -19.77
C GLY A 15 -13.24 5.35 -19.59
N THR A 16 -13.25 6.14 -18.51
CA THR A 16 -12.25 7.18 -18.25
C THR A 16 -11.57 6.96 -16.90
N ILE A 17 -10.26 6.69 -16.94
CA ILE A 17 -9.43 6.50 -15.76
C ILE A 17 -8.49 7.69 -15.64
N LYS A 18 -8.46 8.32 -14.45
CA LYS A 18 -7.50 9.36 -14.10
C LYS A 18 -6.37 8.73 -13.29
N HIS A 19 -5.15 8.81 -13.79
CA HIS A 19 -3.95 8.47 -13.03
C HIS A 19 -3.56 9.65 -12.14
N ILE A 20 -3.51 9.40 -10.82
CA ILE A 20 -3.24 10.45 -9.82
C ILE A 20 -1.76 10.48 -9.46
N ALA A 21 -1.20 9.30 -9.13
CA ALA A 21 0.20 9.20 -8.69
C ALA A 21 0.70 7.75 -8.77
N GLY A 22 2.04 7.62 -8.70
CA GLY A 22 2.71 6.32 -8.65
C GLY A 22 2.78 5.63 -10.00
N ASN A 23 3.82 4.83 -10.22
CA ASN A 23 4.02 4.06 -11.45
C ASN A 23 4.77 2.75 -11.18
N ARG A 24 4.79 2.28 -9.91
CA ARG A 24 5.57 1.09 -9.53
C ARG A 24 4.67 -0.14 -9.40
N PHE A 25 5.12 -1.23 -10.03
CA PHE A 25 4.61 -2.59 -9.89
C PHE A 25 5.74 -3.48 -9.38
N SER A 26 5.78 -3.80 -8.09
CA SER A 26 6.75 -4.76 -7.56
C SER A 26 6.29 -6.16 -7.87
N LEU A 27 7.12 -6.94 -8.54
CA LEU A 27 6.80 -8.28 -9.04
C LEU A 27 7.70 -9.32 -8.34
N GLY A 28 7.22 -10.54 -8.16
CA GLY A 28 8.03 -11.64 -7.63
C GLY A 28 7.30 -12.97 -7.65
N GLU A 29 8.06 -14.07 -7.64
CA GLU A 29 7.47 -15.38 -7.39
C GLU A 29 7.34 -15.63 -5.88
N PRO A 30 6.26 -16.28 -5.41
CA PRO A 30 6.04 -16.54 -3.98
C PRO A 30 7.16 -17.35 -3.32
N GLU A 31 7.84 -18.20 -4.11
CA GLU A 31 8.98 -19.03 -3.70
C GLU A 31 10.34 -18.34 -3.89
N GLY A 32 10.37 -17.11 -4.42
CA GLY A 32 11.59 -16.32 -4.62
C GLY A 32 12.43 -16.69 -5.85
N SER A 33 11.91 -17.54 -6.74
CA SER A 33 12.57 -17.89 -8.00
C SER A 33 12.48 -16.74 -9.03
N GLU A 34 13.40 -16.74 -10.00
CA GLU A 34 13.31 -15.85 -11.16
C GLU A 34 12.83 -16.64 -12.37
N SER A 35 11.53 -16.64 -12.62
CA SER A 35 10.95 -17.31 -13.80
C SER A 35 11.02 -16.44 -15.06
N ASP A 36 11.01 -17.08 -16.24
CA ASP A 36 10.99 -16.36 -17.53
C ASP A 36 9.71 -15.53 -17.68
N ARG A 37 8.57 -16.01 -17.18
CA ARG A 37 7.32 -15.23 -17.18
C ARG A 37 7.44 -13.96 -16.34
N LEU A 38 8.16 -14.01 -15.21
CA LEU A 38 8.37 -12.85 -14.34
C LEU A 38 9.22 -11.78 -15.05
N LYS A 39 10.30 -12.19 -15.72
CA LYS A 39 11.15 -11.31 -16.51
C LYS A 39 10.37 -10.70 -17.67
N PHE A 40 9.63 -11.52 -18.42
CA PHE A 40 8.82 -11.09 -19.55
C PHE A 40 7.79 -10.02 -19.15
N ILE A 41 7.04 -10.23 -18.05
CA ILE A 41 6.04 -9.27 -17.59
C ILE A 41 6.71 -7.99 -17.07
N SER A 42 7.83 -8.10 -16.33
CA SER A 42 8.61 -6.94 -15.91
C SER A 42 9.04 -6.08 -17.10
N ASP A 43 9.52 -6.72 -18.17
CA ASP A 43 9.98 -6.00 -19.38
C ASP A 43 8.83 -5.34 -20.14
N ILE A 44 7.67 -5.99 -20.25
CA ILE A 44 6.47 -5.37 -20.85
C ILE A 44 6.06 -4.12 -20.07
N LEU A 45 6.00 -4.21 -18.74
CA LEU A 45 5.63 -3.07 -17.89
C LEU A 45 6.64 -1.92 -17.99
N LYS A 46 7.95 -2.24 -18.04
CA LYS A 46 9.00 -1.22 -18.24
C LYS A 46 8.89 -0.53 -19.61
N ARG A 47 8.62 -1.30 -20.67
CA ARG A 47 8.37 -0.74 -22.02
C ARG A 47 7.12 0.15 -22.05
N ALA A 48 6.13 -0.13 -21.21
CA ALA A 48 4.93 0.69 -21.04
C ALA A 48 5.16 1.93 -20.14
N GLY A 49 6.40 2.17 -19.68
CA GLY A 49 6.75 3.34 -18.86
C GLY A 49 6.59 3.15 -17.36
N PHE A 50 6.29 1.95 -16.89
CA PHE A 50 6.18 1.65 -15.47
C PHE A 50 7.51 1.23 -14.85
N ARG A 51 7.66 1.45 -13.55
CA ARG A 51 8.72 0.84 -12.75
C ARG A 51 8.27 -0.55 -12.32
N ALA A 52 8.93 -1.59 -12.81
CA ALA A 52 8.55 -2.98 -12.54
C ALA A 52 9.75 -3.78 -11.97
N PRO A 53 10.23 -3.45 -10.73
CA PRO A 53 11.32 -4.19 -10.12
C PRO A 53 10.89 -5.61 -9.77
N ILE A 54 11.80 -6.56 -10.02
CA ILE A 54 11.66 -7.94 -9.56
C ILE A 54 12.18 -8.02 -8.13
N GLN A 55 11.35 -8.55 -7.23
CA GLN A 55 11.65 -8.74 -5.82
C GLN A 55 12.05 -10.19 -5.57
N LYS A 56 13.17 -10.39 -4.90
CA LYS A 56 13.61 -11.73 -4.48
C LYS A 56 12.64 -12.37 -3.49
N ASN A 57 12.01 -11.55 -2.64
CA ASN A 57 10.95 -11.98 -1.74
C ASN A 57 9.75 -11.02 -1.86
N ILE A 58 8.78 -11.38 -2.69
CA ILE A 58 7.58 -10.57 -2.90
C ILE A 58 6.70 -10.48 -1.65
N ARG A 59 6.80 -11.45 -0.72
CA ARG A 59 6.04 -11.46 0.52
C ARG A 59 6.39 -10.27 1.41
N ASP A 60 7.67 -9.83 1.43
CA ASP A 60 8.09 -8.65 2.18
C ASP A 60 7.38 -7.38 1.67
N GLU A 61 7.27 -7.22 0.36
CA GLU A 61 6.54 -6.10 -0.27
C GLU A 61 5.03 -6.16 -0.01
N ILE A 62 4.44 -7.36 -0.06
CA ILE A 62 3.02 -7.58 0.25
C ILE A 62 2.74 -7.16 1.68
N TRP A 63 3.51 -7.65 2.64
CA TRP A 63 3.34 -7.30 4.05
C TRP A 63 3.59 -5.81 4.31
N LEU A 64 4.62 -5.23 3.70
CA LEU A 64 4.90 -3.81 3.83
C LEU A 64 3.72 -2.94 3.40
N LYS A 65 3.07 -3.28 2.29
CA LYS A 65 1.86 -2.57 1.83
C LYS A 65 0.67 -2.86 2.74
N LEU A 66 0.48 -4.13 3.10
CA LEU A 66 -0.63 -4.57 3.94
C LEU A 66 -0.62 -3.89 5.31
N ILE A 67 0.52 -3.80 5.99
CA ILE A 67 0.66 -3.12 7.29
C ILE A 67 0.13 -1.69 7.23
N GLY A 68 0.43 -0.94 6.18
CA GLY A 68 -0.13 0.40 6.00
C GLY A 68 -1.64 0.40 5.78
N ASN A 69 -2.12 -0.46 4.90
CA ASN A 69 -3.54 -0.50 4.54
C ASN A 69 -4.41 -0.95 5.71
N LEU A 70 -4.02 -2.05 6.40
CA LEU A 70 -4.82 -2.58 7.52
C LEU A 70 -4.91 -1.62 8.71
N SER A 71 -3.92 -0.72 8.86
CA SER A 71 -3.88 0.22 9.99
C SER A 71 -4.60 1.53 9.67
N PHE A 72 -4.33 2.13 8.51
CA PHE A 72 -4.91 3.43 8.16
C PHE A 72 -6.32 3.34 7.57
N ASN A 73 -6.58 2.35 6.69
CA ASN A 73 -7.83 2.32 5.93
C ASN A 73 -9.06 2.16 6.83
N PRO A 74 -9.11 1.22 7.80
CA PRO A 74 -10.27 1.10 8.68
C PRO A 74 -10.50 2.34 9.55
N ILE A 75 -9.42 2.92 10.09
CA ILE A 75 -9.53 4.11 10.93
C ILE A 75 -10.03 5.30 10.10
N SER A 76 -9.49 5.50 8.90
CA SER A 76 -9.95 6.53 7.98
C SER A 76 -11.44 6.36 7.61
N ALA A 77 -11.84 5.15 7.30
CA ALA A 77 -13.22 4.81 6.94
C ALA A 77 -14.22 5.05 8.08
N LEU A 78 -13.85 4.66 9.31
CA LEU A 78 -14.70 4.80 10.49
C LEU A 78 -14.83 6.25 10.99
N THR A 79 -13.76 7.04 10.83
CA THR A 79 -13.70 8.41 11.37
C THR A 79 -13.96 9.48 10.33
N GLY A 80 -13.93 9.15 9.03
CA GLY A 80 -13.96 10.13 7.94
C GLY A 80 -12.66 10.95 7.82
N ALA A 81 -11.61 10.59 8.59
CA ALA A 81 -10.38 11.38 8.68
C ALA A 81 -9.38 11.07 7.56
N THR A 82 -8.64 12.09 7.15
CA THR A 82 -7.50 11.97 6.24
C THR A 82 -6.27 11.39 6.96
N LEU A 83 -5.25 10.98 6.19
CA LEU A 83 -4.01 10.46 6.76
C LEU A 83 -3.34 11.45 7.71
N GLU A 84 -3.32 12.73 7.36
CA GLU A 84 -2.76 13.79 8.20
C GLU A 84 -3.53 13.93 9.53
N GLN A 85 -4.87 13.95 9.47
CA GLN A 85 -5.72 14.05 10.65
C GLN A 85 -5.51 12.86 11.61
N ILE A 86 -5.48 11.63 11.07
CA ILE A 86 -5.20 10.42 11.85
C ILE A 86 -3.83 10.50 12.54
N CYS A 87 -2.80 10.97 11.83
CA CYS A 87 -1.44 11.05 12.37
C CYS A 87 -1.24 12.22 13.35
N ASN A 88 -2.11 13.21 13.38
CA ASN A 88 -2.02 14.37 14.27
C ASN A 88 -2.92 14.27 15.51
N ASP A 89 -3.86 13.34 15.53
CA ASP A 89 -4.68 13.04 16.71
C ASP A 89 -4.05 11.90 17.51
N GLN A 90 -3.79 12.13 18.79
CA GLN A 90 -3.11 11.17 19.68
C GLN A 90 -3.84 9.84 19.81
N GLY A 91 -5.16 9.86 19.82
CA GLY A 91 -5.98 8.65 19.99
C GLY A 91 -5.91 7.74 18.75
N THR A 92 -6.16 8.30 17.58
CA THR A 92 -6.12 7.54 16.32
C THR A 92 -4.69 7.15 15.93
N GLU A 93 -3.67 7.99 16.18
CA GLU A 93 -2.26 7.61 15.97
C GLU A 93 -1.87 6.43 16.86
N ALA A 94 -2.26 6.43 18.14
CA ALA A 94 -1.96 5.33 19.04
C ALA A 94 -2.58 4.00 18.59
N ILE A 95 -3.82 4.02 18.08
CA ILE A 95 -4.49 2.83 17.53
C ILE A 95 -3.76 2.34 16.28
N VAL A 96 -3.46 3.24 15.33
CA VAL A 96 -2.73 2.89 14.09
C VAL A 96 -1.37 2.30 14.42
N ARG A 97 -0.65 2.86 15.38
CA ARG A 97 0.65 2.36 15.86
C ARG A 97 0.54 0.95 16.45
N ALA A 98 -0.46 0.71 17.28
CA ALA A 98 -0.71 -0.61 17.87
C ALA A 98 -1.01 -1.66 16.78
N MET A 99 -1.91 -1.33 15.83
CA MET A 99 -2.25 -2.20 14.70
C MET A 99 -1.02 -2.51 13.82
N MET A 100 -0.18 -1.52 13.53
CA MET A 100 1.07 -1.72 12.78
C MET A 100 2.04 -2.62 13.52
N THR A 101 2.16 -2.46 14.85
CA THR A 101 3.06 -3.27 15.67
C THR A 101 2.63 -4.73 15.67
N GLU A 102 1.35 -4.99 15.89
CA GLU A 102 0.78 -6.35 15.86
C GLU A 102 0.97 -7.00 14.49
N ALA A 103 0.62 -6.29 13.43
CA ALA A 103 0.77 -6.79 12.06
C ALA A 103 2.23 -7.06 11.69
N LYS A 104 3.17 -6.23 12.17
CA LYS A 104 4.60 -6.43 11.94
C LYS A 104 5.10 -7.70 12.64
N ILE A 105 4.69 -7.94 13.89
CA ILE A 105 5.04 -9.16 14.63
C ILE A 105 4.55 -10.40 13.86
N ILE A 106 3.30 -10.40 13.42
CA ILE A 106 2.72 -11.51 12.64
C ILE A 106 3.50 -11.72 11.33
N ALA A 107 3.81 -10.64 10.62
CA ALA A 107 4.57 -10.71 9.36
C ALA A 107 5.96 -11.33 9.57
N GLU A 108 6.67 -10.93 10.63
CA GLU A 108 8.00 -11.43 10.96
C GLU A 108 7.96 -12.92 11.39
N GLU A 109 6.95 -13.33 12.15
CA GLU A 109 6.71 -14.74 12.49
C GLU A 109 6.41 -15.61 11.26
N LEU A 110 5.77 -15.04 10.24
CA LEU A 110 5.53 -15.69 8.95
C LEU A 110 6.74 -15.61 7.99
N GLY A 111 7.89 -15.11 8.48
CA GLY A 111 9.15 -15.07 7.74
C GLY A 111 9.34 -13.87 6.81
N ALA A 112 8.46 -12.87 6.86
CA ALA A 112 8.66 -11.62 6.13
C ALA A 112 9.71 -10.72 6.81
N LYS A 113 10.48 -9.98 6.01
CA LYS A 113 11.48 -9.04 6.50
C LYS A 113 10.99 -7.61 6.36
N ILE A 114 10.51 -7.02 7.46
CA ILE A 114 9.98 -5.66 7.47
C ILE A 114 11.05 -4.67 7.89
N ASN A 115 11.83 -4.18 6.94
CA ASN A 115 12.95 -3.27 7.15
C ASN A 115 12.55 -1.79 7.35
N MET A 116 11.30 -1.53 7.74
CA MET A 116 10.80 -0.17 7.96
C MET A 116 10.32 -0.01 9.40
N SER A 117 10.70 1.09 10.06
CA SER A 117 10.17 1.44 11.36
C SER A 117 8.74 1.98 11.25
N ILE A 118 7.94 1.72 12.28
CA ILE A 118 6.55 2.20 12.38
C ILE A 118 6.53 3.73 12.39
N GLU A 119 7.48 4.37 13.08
CA GLU A 119 7.65 5.82 13.15
C GLU A 119 7.81 6.41 11.75
N LYS A 120 8.74 5.87 10.94
CA LYS A 120 8.93 6.32 9.55
C LYS A 120 7.68 6.15 8.70
N ARG A 121 6.88 5.11 8.98
CA ARG A 121 5.63 4.87 8.24
C ARG A 121 4.57 5.90 8.59
N ILE A 122 4.40 6.20 9.89
CA ILE A 122 3.46 7.22 10.37
C ILE A 122 3.89 8.61 9.90
N ASP A 123 5.17 8.94 10.01
CA ASP A 123 5.70 10.23 9.52
C ASP A 123 5.55 10.37 7.99
N GLY A 124 5.73 9.28 7.26
CA GLY A 124 5.48 9.25 5.83
C GLY A 124 4.01 9.54 5.50
N ALA A 125 3.08 8.92 6.22
CA ALA A 125 1.64 9.15 6.05
C ALA A 125 1.25 10.60 6.41
N ARG A 126 1.80 11.15 7.49
CA ARG A 126 1.61 12.55 7.87
C ARG A 126 2.05 13.53 6.76
N LYS A 127 3.19 13.24 6.10
CA LYS A 127 3.73 14.08 5.02
C LYS A 127 2.93 13.99 3.71
N VAL A 128 2.12 12.97 3.52
CA VAL A 128 1.20 12.89 2.37
C VAL A 128 0.12 13.97 2.45
N GLY A 129 -0.18 14.47 3.66
CA GLY A 129 -1.15 15.55 3.87
C GLY A 129 -2.59 15.05 3.90
N ALA A 130 -3.51 15.92 3.49
CA ALA A 130 -4.96 15.70 3.54
C ALA A 130 -5.45 14.67 2.48
N HIS A 131 -4.79 13.51 2.43
CA HIS A 131 -5.13 12.42 1.52
C HIS A 131 -6.12 11.46 2.18
N LYS A 132 -7.22 11.16 1.47
CA LYS A 132 -8.20 10.15 1.86
C LYS A 132 -7.70 8.76 1.45
N THR A 133 -7.86 7.77 2.32
CA THR A 133 -7.58 6.38 1.95
C THR A 133 -8.58 5.89 0.90
N SER A 134 -8.19 4.84 0.13
CA SER A 134 -9.11 4.23 -0.84
C SER A 134 -10.40 3.72 -0.20
N MET A 135 -10.31 3.14 1.00
CA MET A 135 -11.49 2.65 1.74
C MET A 135 -12.44 3.79 2.11
N LEU A 136 -11.94 4.94 2.53
CA LEU A 136 -12.78 6.12 2.79
C LEU A 136 -13.44 6.63 1.51
N GLN A 137 -12.68 6.69 0.40
CA GLN A 137 -13.20 7.09 -0.91
C GLN A 137 -14.32 6.15 -1.38
N ASP A 138 -14.15 4.84 -1.18
CA ASP A 138 -15.18 3.84 -1.53
C ASP A 138 -16.46 4.03 -0.71
N ILE A 139 -16.34 4.28 0.61
CA ILE A 139 -17.50 4.54 1.47
C ILE A 139 -18.22 5.82 1.05
N GLU A 140 -17.49 6.89 0.79
CA GLU A 140 -18.08 8.15 0.33
C GLU A 140 -18.79 8.00 -1.03
N ALA A 141 -18.25 7.17 -1.94
CA ALA A 141 -18.85 6.92 -3.26
C ALA A 141 -20.13 6.07 -3.19
N VAL A 142 -20.30 5.21 -2.18
CA VAL A 142 -21.51 4.36 -2.01
C VAL A 142 -22.63 5.11 -1.28
N SER A 143 -22.33 6.23 -0.64
CA SER A 143 -23.31 7.01 0.15
C SER A 143 -24.23 7.90 -0.69
N TYR A 144 -24.34 7.65 -2.02
CA TYR A 144 -25.20 8.38 -2.95
C TYR A 144 -26.12 7.44 -3.72
#